data_4dbc116a9a28370fe2b963e026558474
#
_entry.id   4dbc116a9a28370fe2b963e026558474
#
_cell.length_a   1.000
_cell.length_b   1.000
_cell.length_c   1.000
_cell.angle_alpha   90.00
_cell.angle_beta   90.00
_cell.angle_gamma   90.00
#
_symmetry.space_group_name_H-M   'P 1'
#
loop_
_entity.id
_entity.type
_entity.pdbx_description
1 polymer ?
#
loop_
_entity_poly.entity_id
_entity_poly.type
_entity_poly.pdbx_seq_one_letter_code
_entity_poly.pdbx_strand_id
1 'polypeptide(L)'
;MSTGEFDLIGRYFSIQKGNQHFVDFSIGDDCAITHIPEGYQLAITTDTMVEGTHFLSSISPQDLAYKAIATNLSDLAAMGAKPAWISLALTLPEVDENWLSQFSQSLFDTLNQYDVTLIGGDTTKGPLSVTITAQGFVPKGKALFRHNAKVGDLIYVSGTLGDSAAGLNWILQGKSAVDFDTEFLVKRHFHPTPRVELGQALVNVAHSCIDISDGLVADLGHILTRSQCSAEIDLSSLPLSTSLKKTYSLEKAEAFALSGGEDYELCFT
;
A
#
# COMPACT_ATOMS: atom_id res chain seq x y z
N MET A 1 -3.88 28.58 22.92
CA MET A 1 -4.71 28.87 21.73
C MET A 1 -4.85 27.55 20.99
N SER A 2 -6.04 27.10 20.64
CA SER A 2 -6.18 25.90 19.83
C SER A 2 -5.61 26.20 18.44
N THR A 3 -4.62 25.48 18.01
CA THR A 3 -4.06 25.55 16.65
C THR A 3 -5.20 25.27 15.68
N GLY A 4 -5.51 26.21 14.80
CA GLY A 4 -6.58 26.04 13.82
C GLY A 4 -6.17 25.02 12.73
N GLU A 5 -7.16 24.48 12.04
CA GLU A 5 -6.93 23.50 10.93
C GLU A 5 -5.94 24.04 9.88
N PHE A 6 -6.10 25.27 9.43
CA PHE A 6 -5.21 25.92 8.47
C PHE A 6 -3.77 26.06 8.97
N ASP A 7 -3.58 26.30 10.29
CA ASP A 7 -2.24 26.36 10.89
C ASP A 7 -1.57 24.98 10.88
N LEU A 8 -2.34 23.91 11.10
CA LEU A 8 -1.85 22.53 11.02
C LEU A 8 -1.45 22.15 9.58
N ILE A 9 -2.33 22.45 8.62
CA ILE A 9 -2.05 22.20 7.20
C ILE A 9 -0.79 22.97 6.77
N GLY A 10 -0.70 24.26 7.09
CA GLY A 10 0.46 25.07 6.75
C GLY A 10 1.76 24.57 7.36
N ARG A 11 1.73 24.08 8.60
CA ARG A 11 2.92 23.66 9.35
C ARG A 11 3.39 22.26 8.98
N TYR A 12 2.49 21.30 8.76
CA TYR A 12 2.81 19.88 8.63
C TYR A 12 2.62 19.32 7.23
N PHE A 13 1.80 19.91 6.38
CA PHE A 13 1.42 19.33 5.08
C PHE A 13 1.73 20.21 3.86
N SER A 14 2.22 21.44 4.04
CA SER A 14 2.56 22.36 2.94
C SER A 14 4.05 22.43 2.62
N ILE A 15 4.87 21.48 3.09
CA ILE A 15 6.34 21.57 3.10
C ILE A 15 6.98 20.80 1.94
N GLN A 16 6.22 20.14 1.08
CA GLN A 16 6.80 19.31 0.04
C GLN A 16 7.69 20.11 -0.91
N LYS A 17 8.98 19.74 -0.94
CA LYS A 17 10.00 20.28 -1.87
C LYS A 17 10.24 19.21 -2.95
N GLY A 18 9.77 19.41 -4.16
CA GLY A 18 10.00 18.48 -5.25
C GLY A 18 9.35 18.94 -6.54
N ASN A 19 9.62 18.24 -7.64
CA ASN A 19 8.94 18.48 -8.90
C ASN A 19 7.47 18.05 -8.79
N GLN A 20 6.58 19.01 -8.78
CA GLN A 20 5.14 18.77 -8.85
C GLN A 20 4.75 18.47 -10.31
N HIS A 21 5.09 17.27 -10.78
CA HIS A 21 4.80 16.87 -12.14
C HIS A 21 3.30 16.89 -12.44
N PHE A 22 2.90 17.61 -13.49
CA PHE A 22 1.50 17.72 -13.95
C PHE A 22 0.55 18.34 -12.93
N VAL A 23 1.06 19.14 -11.99
CA VAL A 23 0.30 19.93 -11.02
C VAL A 23 0.46 21.39 -11.37
N ASP A 24 -0.64 22.05 -11.77
CA ASP A 24 -0.65 23.47 -12.09
C ASP A 24 -0.86 24.31 -10.84
N PHE A 25 -1.63 23.76 -9.88
CA PHE A 25 -1.89 24.37 -8.59
C PHE A 25 -2.15 23.26 -7.53
N SER A 26 -1.66 23.45 -6.31
CA SER A 26 -1.72 22.46 -5.22
C SER A 26 -2.35 23.06 -3.95
N ILE A 27 -1.88 22.66 -2.77
CA ILE A 27 -2.36 23.10 -1.46
C ILE A 27 -2.32 24.63 -1.34
N GLY A 28 -3.41 25.22 -0.87
CA GLY A 28 -3.50 26.66 -0.60
C GLY A 28 -4.76 27.35 -1.19
N ASP A 29 -5.62 26.61 -1.88
CA ASP A 29 -6.92 27.03 -2.37
C ASP A 29 -7.94 25.91 -2.17
N ASP A 30 -9.18 26.08 -2.63
CA ASP A 30 -10.29 25.14 -2.43
C ASP A 30 -10.05 23.77 -3.10
N CYS A 31 -9.25 23.72 -4.18
CA CYS A 31 -8.87 22.47 -4.84
C CYS A 31 -7.54 22.57 -5.57
N ALA A 32 -6.91 21.42 -5.81
CA ALA A 32 -5.75 21.32 -6.70
C ALA A 32 -6.19 21.33 -8.17
N ILE A 33 -5.33 21.88 -9.04
CA ILE A 33 -5.48 21.83 -10.50
C ILE A 33 -4.36 20.99 -11.06
N THR A 34 -4.73 19.93 -11.78
CA THR A 34 -3.79 18.97 -12.35
C THR A 34 -4.16 18.65 -13.80
N HIS A 35 -3.22 18.12 -14.56
CA HIS A 35 -3.50 17.67 -15.92
C HIS A 35 -2.89 16.29 -16.19
N ILE A 36 -3.57 15.51 -17.04
CA ILE A 36 -3.14 14.16 -17.43
C ILE A 36 -2.26 14.29 -18.68
N PRO A 37 -1.05 13.64 -18.70
CA PRO A 37 -0.21 13.65 -19.89
C PRO A 37 -0.94 13.08 -21.13
N GLU A 38 -0.63 13.60 -22.30
CA GLU A 38 -1.17 13.06 -23.55
C GLU A 38 -0.75 11.58 -23.71
N GLY A 39 -1.69 10.74 -24.15
CA GLY A 39 -1.48 9.31 -24.32
C GLY A 39 -1.63 8.46 -23.04
N TYR A 40 -2.01 9.07 -21.91
CA TYR A 40 -2.24 8.38 -20.64
C TYR A 40 -3.69 8.44 -20.18
N GLN A 41 -4.02 7.53 -19.26
CA GLN A 41 -5.27 7.51 -18.49
C GLN A 41 -4.92 7.65 -17.01
N LEU A 42 -5.85 8.21 -16.24
CA LEU A 42 -5.73 8.32 -14.80
C LEU A 42 -6.27 7.04 -14.14
N ALA A 43 -5.44 6.40 -13.34
CA ALA A 43 -5.84 5.37 -12.38
C ALA A 43 -6.04 6.03 -11.01
N ILE A 44 -7.11 5.68 -10.30
CA ILE A 44 -7.46 6.26 -9.00
C ILE A 44 -7.84 5.12 -8.06
N THR A 45 -7.29 5.16 -6.85
CA THR A 45 -7.68 4.28 -5.75
C THR A 45 -7.86 5.08 -4.47
N THR A 46 -8.59 4.51 -3.50
CA THR A 46 -8.77 5.12 -2.17
C THR A 46 -8.85 4.03 -1.13
N ASP A 47 -7.97 4.12 -0.13
CA ASP A 47 -7.98 3.28 1.06
C ASP A 47 -8.12 4.11 2.33
N THR A 48 -8.83 3.54 3.30
CA THR A 48 -8.99 4.10 4.64
C THR A 48 -8.44 3.14 5.68
N MET A 49 -7.54 3.63 6.52
CA MET A 49 -7.07 2.94 7.71
C MET A 49 -7.73 3.52 8.96
N VAL A 50 -8.32 2.66 9.78
CA VAL A 50 -9.01 3.02 11.03
C VAL A 50 -8.36 2.30 12.19
N GLU A 51 -8.09 3.03 13.27
CA GLU A 51 -7.56 2.47 14.52
C GLU A 51 -8.48 1.37 15.07
N GLY A 52 -7.87 0.28 15.54
CA GLY A 52 -8.58 -0.89 16.06
C GLY A 52 -9.19 -1.81 15.01
N THR A 53 -9.18 -1.41 13.72
CA THR A 53 -9.62 -2.25 12.58
C THR A 53 -8.44 -2.63 11.70
N HIS A 54 -7.70 -1.64 11.21
CA HIS A 54 -6.61 -1.83 10.26
C HIS A 54 -5.22 -1.70 10.89
N PHE A 55 -5.15 -1.06 12.05
CA PHE A 55 -3.92 -0.95 12.81
C PHE A 55 -4.20 -0.85 14.32
N LEU A 56 -3.20 -1.24 15.10
CA LEU A 56 -3.26 -1.17 16.55
C LEU A 56 -2.89 0.23 17.03
N SER A 57 -3.45 0.66 18.16
CA SER A 57 -3.11 1.95 18.81
C SER A 57 -1.63 2.11 19.16
N SER A 58 -0.89 1.00 19.18
CA SER A 58 0.56 0.97 19.45
C SER A 58 1.43 1.23 18.21
N ILE A 59 0.85 1.39 17.02
CA ILE A 59 1.62 1.71 15.81
C ILE A 59 2.29 3.08 15.96
N SER A 60 3.52 3.20 15.49
CA SER A 60 4.17 4.51 15.46
C SER A 60 3.56 5.42 14.39
N PRO A 61 3.56 6.75 14.58
CA PRO A 61 3.12 7.69 13.54
C PRO A 61 3.86 7.48 12.22
N GLN A 62 5.15 7.15 12.29
CA GLN A 62 5.99 6.92 11.12
C GLN A 62 5.54 5.67 10.34
N ASP A 63 5.32 4.56 11.06
CA ASP A 63 4.89 3.30 10.43
C ASP A 63 3.49 3.45 9.83
N LEU A 64 2.59 4.16 10.52
CA LEU A 64 1.24 4.42 10.01
C LEU A 64 1.26 5.25 8.72
N ALA A 65 2.06 6.32 8.67
CA ALA A 65 2.18 7.15 7.48
C ALA A 65 2.74 6.35 6.29
N TYR A 66 3.80 5.58 6.51
CA TYR A 66 4.39 4.72 5.49
C TYR A 66 3.37 3.70 4.98
N LYS A 67 2.75 2.94 5.89
CA LYS A 67 1.80 1.87 5.55
C LYS A 67 0.62 2.41 4.76
N ALA A 68 0.03 3.54 5.17
CA ALA A 68 -1.10 4.15 4.49
C ALA A 68 -0.78 4.57 3.04
N ILE A 69 0.45 5.03 2.78
CA ILE A 69 0.89 5.31 1.40
C ILE A 69 1.14 4.01 0.64
N ALA A 70 1.87 3.07 1.23
CA ALA A 70 2.31 1.85 0.56
C ALA A 70 1.14 0.98 0.08
N THR A 71 0.04 0.89 0.84
CA THR A 71 -1.17 0.16 0.46
C THR A 71 -1.80 0.74 -0.81
N ASN A 72 -1.99 2.05 -0.86
CA ASN A 72 -2.53 2.73 -2.05
C ASN A 72 -1.61 2.63 -3.27
N LEU A 73 -0.28 2.70 -3.06
CA LEU A 73 0.68 2.51 -4.15
C LEU A 73 0.68 1.07 -4.68
N SER A 74 0.33 0.09 -3.83
CA SER A 74 0.16 -1.30 -4.23
C SER A 74 -0.98 -1.48 -5.24
N ASP A 75 -2.13 -0.84 -5.01
CA ASP A 75 -3.24 -0.82 -5.97
C ASP A 75 -2.83 -0.24 -7.33
N LEU A 76 -2.11 0.88 -7.32
CA LEU A 76 -1.60 1.48 -8.55
C LEU A 76 -0.60 0.56 -9.25
N ALA A 77 0.26 -0.12 -8.49
CA ALA A 77 1.20 -1.11 -9.02
C ALA A 77 0.47 -2.29 -9.68
N ALA A 78 -0.60 -2.80 -9.06
CA ALA A 78 -1.43 -3.89 -9.61
C ALA A 78 -2.09 -3.53 -10.95
N MET A 79 -2.31 -2.23 -11.19
CA MET A 79 -2.84 -1.71 -12.46
C MET A 79 -1.74 -1.34 -13.48
N GLY A 80 -0.46 -1.47 -13.11
CA GLY A 80 0.67 -1.04 -13.94
C GLY A 80 0.81 0.48 -14.04
N ALA A 81 0.20 1.22 -13.11
CA ALA A 81 0.22 2.67 -13.12
C ALA A 81 1.49 3.23 -12.43
N LYS A 82 2.03 4.31 -12.98
CA LYS A 82 3.04 5.13 -12.31
C LYS A 82 2.32 6.08 -11.34
N PRO A 83 2.56 6.00 -10.02
CA PRO A 83 2.02 6.95 -9.07
C PRO A 83 2.39 8.40 -9.41
N ALA A 84 1.50 9.34 -9.11
CA ALA A 84 1.71 10.75 -9.38
C ALA A 84 1.33 11.64 -8.19
N TRP A 85 0.11 11.47 -7.68
CA TRP A 85 -0.43 12.33 -6.65
C TRP A 85 -1.16 11.54 -5.58
N ILE A 86 -1.24 12.15 -4.38
CA ILE A 86 -2.18 11.74 -3.34
C ILE A 86 -2.94 12.93 -2.78
N SER A 87 -4.15 12.69 -2.26
CA SER A 87 -4.81 13.53 -1.27
C SER A 87 -4.98 12.77 0.03
N LEU A 88 -4.87 13.47 1.16
CA LEU A 88 -4.91 12.91 2.50
C LEU A 88 -6.10 13.49 3.29
N ALA A 89 -7.03 12.65 3.73
CA ALA A 89 -8.00 13.00 4.76
C ALA A 89 -7.58 12.34 6.07
N LEU A 90 -7.25 13.18 7.07
CA LEU A 90 -6.74 12.76 8.37
C LEU A 90 -7.73 13.13 9.47
N THR A 91 -8.22 12.13 10.20
CA THR A 91 -9.06 12.35 11.38
C THR A 91 -8.24 12.07 12.64
N LEU A 92 -8.22 13.01 13.57
CA LEU A 92 -7.44 12.96 14.81
C LEU A 92 -8.33 13.11 16.04
N PRO A 93 -8.13 12.33 17.11
CA PRO A 93 -8.87 12.51 18.36
C PRO A 93 -8.48 13.83 19.05
N GLU A 94 -7.22 14.22 18.95
CA GLU A 94 -6.65 15.45 19.49
C GLU A 94 -5.43 15.88 18.67
N VAL A 95 -5.01 17.12 18.83
CA VAL A 95 -3.80 17.65 18.19
C VAL A 95 -2.59 17.35 19.08
N ASP A 96 -1.77 16.40 18.65
CA ASP A 96 -0.46 16.11 19.22
C ASP A 96 0.62 16.55 18.20
N GLU A 97 1.33 17.63 18.52
CA GLU A 97 2.36 18.20 17.64
C GLU A 97 3.54 17.24 17.41
N ASN A 98 3.88 16.41 18.41
CA ASN A 98 4.95 15.42 18.26
C ASN A 98 4.53 14.28 17.34
N TRP A 99 3.30 13.79 17.50
CA TRP A 99 2.71 12.78 16.61
C TRP A 99 2.63 13.29 15.17
N LEU A 100 2.10 14.49 14.96
CA LEU A 100 1.98 15.12 13.64
C LEU A 100 3.32 15.35 12.97
N SER A 101 4.34 15.79 13.72
CA SER A 101 5.69 15.98 13.19
C SER A 101 6.30 14.66 12.68
N GLN A 102 6.14 13.57 13.43
CA GLN A 102 6.66 12.27 13.04
C GLN A 102 5.87 11.66 11.86
N PHE A 103 4.55 11.80 11.88
CA PHE A 103 3.68 11.34 10.80
C PHE A 103 4.00 12.08 9.49
N SER A 104 4.00 13.41 9.51
CA SER A 104 4.25 14.22 8.31
C SER A 104 5.66 14.03 7.75
N GLN A 105 6.68 13.89 8.62
CA GLN A 105 8.04 13.60 8.16
C GLN A 105 8.09 12.28 7.39
N SER A 106 7.56 11.19 7.95
CA SER A 106 7.52 9.87 7.29
C SER A 106 6.66 9.89 6.03
N LEU A 107 5.53 10.63 6.06
CA LEU A 107 4.69 10.85 4.89
C LEU A 107 5.51 11.41 3.73
N PHE A 108 6.21 12.53 3.94
CA PHE A 108 6.98 13.18 2.88
C PHE A 108 8.22 12.40 2.47
N ASP A 109 8.88 11.71 3.39
CA ASP A 109 10.00 10.82 3.05
C ASP A 109 9.54 9.71 2.12
N THR A 110 8.38 9.10 2.39
CA THR A 110 7.79 8.07 1.55
C THR A 110 7.32 8.62 0.20
N LEU A 111 6.65 9.77 0.18
CA LEU A 111 6.22 10.41 -1.06
C LEU A 111 7.42 10.76 -1.96
N ASN A 112 8.50 11.26 -1.38
CA ASN A 112 9.73 11.57 -2.11
C ASN A 112 10.40 10.31 -2.67
N GLN A 113 10.38 9.20 -1.91
CA GLN A 113 10.92 7.91 -2.38
C GLN A 113 10.23 7.42 -3.66
N TYR A 114 8.93 7.66 -3.79
CA TYR A 114 8.13 7.19 -4.94
C TYR A 114 7.82 8.28 -5.97
N ASP A 115 8.40 9.48 -5.83
CA ASP A 115 8.17 10.63 -6.71
C ASP A 115 6.67 11.01 -6.80
N VAL A 116 5.99 11.04 -5.64
CA VAL A 116 4.55 11.32 -5.49
C VAL A 116 4.35 12.67 -4.82
N THR A 117 3.35 13.42 -5.28
CA THR A 117 3.01 14.75 -4.74
C THR A 117 1.76 14.69 -3.88
N LEU A 118 1.79 15.27 -2.67
CA LEU A 118 0.58 15.59 -1.90
C LEU A 118 -0.07 16.83 -2.50
N ILE A 119 -1.28 16.68 -3.06
CA ILE A 119 -1.97 17.76 -3.75
C ILE A 119 -3.10 18.42 -2.94
N GLY A 120 -3.49 17.84 -1.81
CA GLY A 120 -4.56 18.36 -0.97
C GLY A 120 -5.03 17.35 0.05
N GLY A 121 -6.13 17.66 0.69
CA GLY A 121 -6.75 16.78 1.69
C GLY A 121 -7.61 17.54 2.67
N ASP A 122 -7.89 16.88 3.81
CA ASP A 122 -8.71 17.41 4.89
C ASP A 122 -8.15 16.97 6.23
N THR A 123 -8.35 17.76 7.28
CA THR A 123 -7.98 17.39 8.64
C THR A 123 -9.14 17.71 9.57
N THR A 124 -9.69 16.69 10.23
CA THR A 124 -10.85 16.86 11.10
C THR A 124 -10.68 16.16 12.44
N LYS A 125 -11.52 16.47 13.41
CA LYS A 125 -11.52 15.85 14.74
C LYS A 125 -12.43 14.64 14.79
N GLY A 126 -11.91 13.51 15.28
CA GLY A 126 -12.67 12.27 15.46
C GLY A 126 -11.76 11.10 15.83
N PRO A 127 -12.25 9.85 15.79
CA PRO A 127 -11.40 8.67 15.96
C PRO A 127 -10.29 8.63 14.92
N LEU A 128 -9.08 8.21 15.34
CA LEU A 128 -7.92 8.19 14.45
C LEU A 128 -8.18 7.37 13.19
N SER A 129 -8.14 8.04 12.05
CA SER A 129 -8.22 7.41 10.74
C SER A 129 -7.41 8.18 9.70
N VAL A 130 -6.87 7.44 8.74
CA VAL A 130 -6.07 7.96 7.63
C VAL A 130 -6.70 7.47 6.34
N THR A 131 -7.19 8.37 5.52
CA THR A 131 -7.71 8.05 4.18
C THR A 131 -6.80 8.69 3.15
N ILE A 132 -6.27 7.88 2.24
CA ILE A 132 -5.49 8.36 1.11
C ILE A 132 -6.23 8.05 -0.18
N THR A 133 -6.39 9.04 -1.05
CA THR A 133 -6.75 8.83 -2.43
C THR A 133 -5.49 8.99 -3.27
N ALA A 134 -5.02 7.91 -3.86
CA ALA A 134 -3.85 7.91 -4.73
C ALA A 134 -4.24 7.89 -6.20
N GLN A 135 -3.47 8.61 -7.00
CA GLN A 135 -3.68 8.79 -8.42
C GLN A 135 -2.39 8.52 -9.17
N GLY A 136 -2.49 7.86 -10.32
CA GLY A 136 -1.34 7.53 -11.13
C GLY A 136 -1.68 7.46 -12.63
N PHE A 137 -0.65 7.42 -13.44
CA PHE A 137 -0.78 7.38 -14.89
C PHE A 137 -0.50 5.98 -15.42
N VAL A 138 -1.36 5.52 -16.31
CA VAL A 138 -1.13 4.30 -17.09
C VAL A 138 -1.27 4.64 -18.58
N PRO A 139 -0.43 4.11 -19.48
CA PRO A 139 -0.58 4.36 -20.91
C PRO A 139 -1.95 3.90 -21.39
N LYS A 140 -2.59 4.68 -22.26
CA LYS A 140 -3.96 4.44 -22.72
C LYS A 140 -4.15 3.04 -23.27
N GLY A 141 -5.12 2.31 -22.71
CA GLY A 141 -5.45 0.94 -23.11
C GLY A 141 -4.42 -0.11 -22.67
N LYS A 142 -3.52 0.21 -21.70
CA LYS A 142 -2.46 -0.67 -21.23
C LYS A 142 -2.55 -1.05 -19.76
N ALA A 143 -3.61 -0.61 -19.06
CA ALA A 143 -3.82 -1.02 -17.67
C ALA A 143 -3.87 -2.54 -17.54
N LEU A 144 -3.27 -3.05 -16.48
CA LEU A 144 -3.42 -4.44 -16.07
C LEU A 144 -4.78 -4.63 -15.41
N PHE A 145 -5.37 -5.80 -15.60
CA PHE A 145 -6.69 -6.11 -15.05
C PHE A 145 -6.72 -7.51 -14.45
N ARG A 146 -7.69 -7.77 -13.59
CA ARG A 146 -7.95 -9.09 -12.97
C ARG A 146 -8.58 -10.10 -13.92
N HIS A 147 -9.14 -9.70 -15.08
CA HIS A 147 -10.06 -10.50 -15.91
C HIS A 147 -9.47 -11.05 -17.21
N ASN A 148 -8.16 -11.07 -17.37
CA ASN A 148 -7.51 -11.48 -18.61
C ASN A 148 -6.64 -12.75 -18.49
N ALA A 149 -6.67 -13.45 -17.34
CA ALA A 149 -5.95 -14.72 -17.20
C ALA A 149 -6.49 -15.78 -18.18
N LYS A 150 -5.62 -16.63 -18.68
CA LYS A 150 -5.93 -17.66 -19.68
C LYS A 150 -5.58 -19.06 -19.15
N VAL A 151 -6.31 -20.04 -19.62
CA VAL A 151 -5.96 -21.43 -19.36
C VAL A 151 -4.57 -21.73 -19.91
N GLY A 152 -3.71 -22.28 -19.07
CA GLY A 152 -2.30 -22.55 -19.39
C GLY A 152 -1.33 -21.46 -18.93
N ASP A 153 -1.82 -20.33 -18.41
CA ASP A 153 -0.95 -19.34 -17.79
C ASP A 153 -0.31 -19.91 -16.52
N LEU A 154 0.93 -19.52 -16.26
CA LEU A 154 1.58 -19.77 -14.98
C LEU A 154 1.25 -18.63 -14.02
N ILE A 155 1.07 -18.98 -12.74
CA ILE A 155 0.80 -18.00 -11.67
C ILE A 155 2.13 -17.62 -11.02
N TYR A 156 2.38 -16.32 -10.97
CA TYR A 156 3.56 -15.76 -10.32
C TYR A 156 3.15 -14.85 -9.18
N VAL A 157 4.00 -14.80 -8.16
CA VAL A 157 3.94 -13.76 -7.11
C VAL A 157 5.29 -13.08 -6.98
N SER A 158 5.27 -11.78 -6.73
CA SER A 158 6.48 -11.05 -6.38
C SER A 158 6.86 -11.30 -4.92
N GLY A 159 8.15 -11.39 -4.62
CA GLY A 159 8.65 -11.51 -3.25
C GLY A 159 8.20 -12.78 -2.51
N THR A 160 7.91 -12.64 -1.21
CA THR A 160 7.50 -13.74 -0.30
C THR A 160 6.17 -13.43 0.35
N LEU A 161 5.42 -14.50 0.69
CA LEU A 161 4.07 -14.42 1.23
C LEU A 161 4.00 -14.88 2.69
N GLY A 162 3.03 -14.31 3.43
CA GLY A 162 2.72 -14.64 4.81
C GLY A 162 3.60 -13.93 5.83
N ASP A 163 4.57 -13.14 5.39
CA ASP A 163 5.48 -12.42 6.29
C ASP A 163 4.75 -11.37 7.11
N SER A 164 3.84 -10.61 6.50
CA SER A 164 3.05 -9.59 7.19
C SER A 164 2.14 -10.21 8.26
N ALA A 165 1.38 -11.24 7.91
CA ALA A 165 0.50 -11.94 8.84
C ALA A 165 1.27 -12.59 10.00
N ALA A 166 2.46 -13.11 9.74
CA ALA A 166 3.35 -13.65 10.77
C ALA A 166 3.86 -12.56 11.71
N GLY A 167 4.22 -11.39 11.17
CA GLY A 167 4.61 -10.21 11.93
C GLY A 167 3.48 -9.70 12.82
N LEU A 168 2.27 -9.57 12.28
CA LEU A 168 1.07 -9.21 13.05
C LEU A 168 0.81 -10.21 14.17
N ASN A 169 0.87 -11.51 13.86
CA ASN A 169 0.70 -12.58 14.87
C ASN A 169 1.72 -12.45 16.01
N TRP A 170 2.95 -12.05 15.71
CA TRP A 170 3.99 -11.81 16.71
C TRP A 170 3.64 -10.61 17.62
N ILE A 171 3.21 -9.50 17.03
CA ILE A 171 2.80 -8.28 17.73
C ILE A 171 1.61 -8.55 18.64
N LEU A 172 0.58 -9.24 18.13
CA LEU A 172 -0.64 -9.56 18.89
C LEU A 172 -0.38 -10.47 20.11
N GLN A 173 0.73 -11.24 20.11
CA GLN A 173 1.16 -11.99 21.28
C GLN A 173 1.87 -11.13 22.34
N GLY A 174 1.99 -9.81 22.11
CA GLY A 174 2.71 -8.89 23.02
C GLY A 174 4.21 -9.13 23.05
N LYS A 175 4.77 -9.80 22.06
CA LYS A 175 6.20 -10.12 21.99
C LYS A 175 6.98 -9.00 21.32
N SER A 176 8.12 -8.64 21.90
CA SER A 176 9.08 -7.77 21.22
C SER A 176 9.86 -8.58 20.17
N ALA A 177 10.20 -7.94 19.07
CA ALA A 177 11.17 -8.48 18.12
C ALA A 177 12.55 -8.49 18.79
N VAL A 178 13.22 -9.65 18.83
CA VAL A 178 14.46 -9.84 19.60
C VAL A 178 15.62 -10.36 18.75
N ASP A 179 15.35 -10.70 17.49
CA ASP A 179 16.33 -11.20 16.53
C ASP A 179 15.97 -10.74 15.11
N PHE A 180 16.89 -10.97 14.19
CA PHE A 180 16.74 -10.58 12.79
C PHE A 180 15.45 -11.12 12.14
N ASP A 181 15.11 -12.40 12.42
CA ASP A 181 13.99 -13.06 11.76
C ASP A 181 12.65 -12.46 12.25
N THR A 182 12.49 -12.20 13.53
CA THR A 182 11.28 -11.56 14.09
C THR A 182 11.19 -10.07 13.74
N GLU A 183 12.32 -9.34 13.70
CA GLU A 183 12.37 -7.95 13.22
C GLU A 183 11.97 -7.85 11.75
N PHE A 184 12.43 -8.76 10.90
CA PHE A 184 12.06 -8.83 9.50
C PHE A 184 10.54 -8.98 9.33
N LEU A 185 9.92 -9.95 10.04
CA LEU A 185 8.48 -10.20 9.94
C LEU A 185 7.65 -9.00 10.42
N VAL A 186 8.01 -8.40 11.56
CA VAL A 186 7.34 -7.20 12.09
C VAL A 186 7.50 -6.03 11.11
N LYS A 187 8.68 -5.85 10.54
CA LYS A 187 8.93 -4.82 9.54
C LYS A 187 8.09 -5.05 8.28
N ARG A 188 7.93 -6.29 7.81
CA ARG A 188 7.08 -6.61 6.64
C ARG A 188 5.62 -6.21 6.89
N HIS A 189 5.12 -6.32 8.12
CA HIS A 189 3.78 -5.89 8.49
C HIS A 189 3.61 -4.36 8.46
N PHE A 190 4.57 -3.62 9.01
CA PHE A 190 4.48 -2.15 9.05
C PHE A 190 4.95 -1.47 7.77
N HIS A 191 5.89 -2.08 7.06
CA HIS A 191 6.55 -1.53 5.87
C HIS A 191 6.46 -2.52 4.69
N PRO A 192 5.24 -2.77 4.16
CA PRO A 192 5.11 -3.51 2.90
C PRO A 192 5.79 -2.76 1.77
N THR A 193 6.28 -3.46 0.77
CA THR A 193 6.98 -2.84 -0.37
C THR A 193 6.05 -2.83 -1.58
N PRO A 194 5.41 -1.71 -1.93
CA PRO A 194 4.58 -1.62 -3.12
C PRO A 194 5.44 -1.85 -4.37
N ARG A 195 5.01 -2.76 -5.22
CA ARG A 195 5.77 -3.25 -6.38
C ARG A 195 5.58 -2.36 -7.63
N VAL A 196 5.72 -1.05 -7.46
CA VAL A 196 5.43 -0.04 -8.48
C VAL A 196 6.23 -0.26 -9.77
N GLU A 197 7.54 -0.46 -9.67
CA GLU A 197 8.40 -0.69 -10.84
C GLU A 197 8.06 -2.01 -11.55
N LEU A 198 7.79 -3.07 -10.77
CA LEU A 198 7.38 -4.35 -11.33
C LEU A 198 6.04 -4.23 -12.04
N GLY A 199 5.04 -3.58 -11.42
CA GLY A 199 3.74 -3.36 -12.04
C GLY A 199 3.84 -2.68 -13.40
N GLN A 200 4.65 -1.63 -13.51
CA GLN A 200 4.93 -0.97 -14.79
C GLN A 200 5.64 -1.88 -15.79
N ALA A 201 6.59 -2.71 -15.34
CA ALA A 201 7.31 -3.65 -16.21
C ALA A 201 6.40 -4.78 -16.72
N LEU A 202 5.35 -5.15 -15.98
CA LEU A 202 4.37 -6.17 -16.38
C LEU A 202 3.40 -5.69 -17.45
N VAL A 203 3.32 -4.40 -17.70
CA VAL A 203 2.49 -3.83 -18.77
C VAL A 203 2.92 -4.40 -20.12
N ASN A 204 1.98 -4.97 -20.87
CA ASN A 204 2.17 -5.76 -22.11
C ASN A 204 2.86 -7.14 -21.95
N VAL A 205 3.13 -7.58 -20.72
CA VAL A 205 3.75 -8.89 -20.42
C VAL A 205 2.73 -9.79 -19.73
N ALA A 206 2.16 -9.35 -18.61
CA ALA A 206 1.19 -10.12 -17.86
C ALA A 206 -0.21 -10.07 -18.51
N HIS A 207 -0.92 -11.20 -18.46
CA HIS A 207 -2.32 -11.25 -18.87
C HIS A 207 -3.25 -10.68 -17.79
N SER A 208 -2.99 -10.98 -16.53
CA SER A 208 -3.74 -10.47 -15.39
C SER A 208 -2.83 -10.07 -14.24
N CYS A 209 -3.31 -9.18 -13.37
CA CYS A 209 -2.58 -8.76 -12.18
C CYS A 209 -3.56 -8.33 -11.09
N ILE A 210 -3.17 -8.57 -9.84
CA ILE A 210 -3.79 -8.10 -8.60
C ILE A 210 -2.69 -7.96 -7.54
N ASP A 211 -2.84 -7.05 -6.58
CA ASP A 211 -2.02 -7.10 -5.37
C ASP A 211 -2.62 -8.04 -4.32
N ILE A 212 -1.80 -8.49 -3.39
CA ILE A 212 -2.21 -9.44 -2.34
C ILE A 212 -2.42 -8.66 -1.04
N SER A 213 -3.66 -8.26 -0.80
CA SER A 213 -4.12 -7.53 0.39
C SER A 213 -4.86 -8.41 1.40
N ASP A 214 -5.65 -9.39 0.93
CA ASP A 214 -6.47 -10.29 1.74
C ASP A 214 -5.89 -11.70 1.85
N GLY A 215 -4.86 -12.00 1.09
CA GLY A 215 -4.16 -13.26 1.01
C GLY A 215 -4.26 -13.95 -0.34
N LEU A 216 -3.27 -14.78 -0.66
CA LEU A 216 -3.13 -15.36 -2.00
C LEU A 216 -4.40 -16.04 -2.50
N VAL A 217 -5.05 -16.85 -1.66
CA VAL A 217 -6.25 -17.60 -2.08
C VAL A 217 -7.43 -16.68 -2.40
N ALA A 218 -7.64 -15.64 -1.56
CA ALA A 218 -8.70 -14.66 -1.77
C ALA A 218 -8.46 -13.85 -3.04
N ASP A 219 -7.26 -13.27 -3.17
CA ASP A 219 -6.94 -12.34 -4.25
C ASP A 219 -6.78 -13.05 -5.60
N LEU A 220 -6.12 -14.22 -5.64
CA LEU A 220 -6.12 -15.07 -6.84
C LEU A 220 -7.54 -15.49 -7.22
N GLY A 221 -8.41 -15.77 -6.23
CA GLY A 221 -9.82 -16.07 -6.44
C GLY A 221 -10.56 -14.98 -7.23
N HIS A 222 -10.19 -13.70 -7.04
CA HIS A 222 -10.74 -12.60 -7.84
C HIS A 222 -10.29 -12.67 -9.30
N ILE A 223 -9.01 -12.97 -9.57
CA ILE A 223 -8.54 -13.19 -10.93
C ILE A 223 -9.30 -14.35 -11.60
N LEU A 224 -9.40 -15.49 -10.91
CA LEU A 224 -10.04 -16.69 -11.43
C LEU A 224 -11.51 -16.46 -11.75
N THR A 225 -12.25 -15.83 -10.84
CA THR A 225 -13.67 -15.51 -11.03
C THR A 225 -13.89 -14.57 -12.21
N ARG A 226 -13.07 -13.50 -12.30
CA ARG A 226 -13.18 -12.51 -13.37
C ARG A 226 -12.72 -13.04 -14.73
N SER A 227 -11.82 -14.00 -14.73
CA SER A 227 -11.27 -14.65 -15.94
C SER A 227 -12.01 -15.93 -16.32
N GLN A 228 -13.00 -16.37 -15.50
CA GLN A 228 -13.78 -17.60 -15.70
C GLN A 228 -12.91 -18.85 -15.88
N CYS A 229 -11.88 -18.98 -15.04
CA CYS A 229 -10.96 -20.13 -15.03
C CYS A 229 -10.76 -20.64 -13.59
N SER A 230 -10.06 -21.75 -13.47
CA SER A 230 -9.60 -22.33 -12.20
C SER A 230 -8.09 -22.43 -12.18
N ALA A 231 -7.51 -22.61 -10.99
CA ALA A 231 -6.08 -22.78 -10.83
C ALA A 231 -5.77 -23.94 -9.89
N GLU A 232 -4.58 -24.47 -10.02
CA GLU A 232 -3.96 -25.42 -9.09
C GLU A 232 -2.72 -24.75 -8.51
N ILE A 233 -2.57 -24.79 -7.19
CA ILE A 233 -1.40 -24.27 -6.48
C ILE A 233 -0.64 -25.44 -5.87
N ASP A 234 0.62 -25.59 -6.26
CA ASP A 234 1.55 -26.49 -5.58
C ASP A 234 2.10 -25.81 -4.32
N LEU A 235 1.73 -26.32 -3.14
CA LEU A 235 2.16 -25.78 -1.86
C LEU A 235 3.68 -25.79 -1.71
N SER A 236 4.38 -26.74 -2.33
CA SER A 236 5.84 -26.81 -2.26
C SER A 236 6.54 -25.67 -3.00
N SER A 237 5.80 -24.98 -3.88
CA SER A 237 6.27 -23.84 -4.68
C SER A 237 5.92 -22.48 -4.06
N LEU A 238 5.23 -22.44 -2.90
CA LEU A 238 4.92 -21.18 -2.22
C LEU A 238 6.21 -20.45 -1.83
N PRO A 239 6.34 -19.16 -2.17
CA PRO A 239 7.51 -18.36 -1.85
C PRO A 239 7.50 -17.92 -0.38
N LEU A 240 7.95 -18.78 0.52
CA LEU A 240 8.08 -18.51 1.94
C LEU A 240 9.46 -17.94 2.27
N SER A 241 9.52 -16.85 3.02
CA SER A 241 10.81 -16.28 3.46
C SER A 241 11.56 -17.23 4.40
N THR A 242 12.88 -17.05 4.47
CA THR A 242 13.72 -17.79 5.42
C THR A 242 13.33 -17.46 6.87
N SER A 243 13.00 -16.20 7.14
CA SER A 243 12.59 -15.74 8.47
C SER A 243 11.26 -16.38 8.91
N LEU A 244 10.29 -16.47 7.99
CA LEU A 244 9.01 -17.13 8.26
C LEU A 244 9.20 -18.62 8.60
N LYS A 245 10.00 -19.35 7.79
CA LYS A 245 10.30 -20.78 7.98
C LYS A 245 11.10 -21.08 9.25
N LYS A 246 11.90 -20.14 9.75
CA LYS A 246 12.64 -20.30 11.01
C LYS A 246 11.77 -20.00 12.23
N THR A 247 10.84 -19.05 12.12
CA THR A 247 10.02 -18.57 13.23
C THR A 247 8.79 -19.44 13.49
N TYR A 248 8.24 -20.06 12.43
CA TYR A 248 7.01 -20.85 12.51
C TYR A 248 7.19 -22.24 11.88
N SER A 249 6.31 -23.21 12.28
CA SER A 249 6.22 -24.50 11.59
C SER A 249 5.84 -24.31 10.12
N LEU A 250 6.21 -25.27 9.26
CA LEU A 250 5.90 -25.22 7.83
C LEU A 250 4.38 -25.07 7.60
N GLU A 251 3.57 -25.86 8.28
CA GLU A 251 2.09 -25.80 8.18
C GLU A 251 1.56 -24.40 8.50
N LYS A 252 2.10 -23.76 9.55
CA LYS A 252 1.69 -22.39 9.93
C LYS A 252 2.20 -21.34 8.95
N ALA A 253 3.40 -21.51 8.41
CA ALA A 253 3.96 -20.63 7.39
C ALA A 253 3.15 -20.70 6.08
N GLU A 254 2.77 -21.89 5.65
CA GLU A 254 1.87 -22.10 4.50
C GLU A 254 0.49 -21.48 4.74
N ALA A 255 -0.10 -21.63 5.94
CA ALA A 255 -1.37 -21.02 6.28
C ALA A 255 -1.29 -19.48 6.22
N PHE A 256 -0.21 -18.87 6.72
CA PHE A 256 0.02 -17.43 6.58
C PHE A 256 0.16 -17.01 5.11
N ALA A 257 0.91 -17.76 4.30
CA ALA A 257 1.12 -17.43 2.89
C ALA A 257 -0.15 -17.57 2.04
N LEU A 258 -1.02 -18.52 2.36
CA LEU A 258 -2.26 -18.75 1.60
C LEU A 258 -3.38 -17.78 1.98
N SER A 259 -3.52 -17.46 3.28
CA SER A 259 -4.69 -16.77 3.82
C SER A 259 -4.32 -15.54 4.67
N GLY A 260 -3.04 -15.23 4.83
CA GLY A 260 -2.59 -14.02 5.51
C GLY A 260 -2.65 -12.83 4.57
N GLY A 261 -3.26 -11.75 5.02
CA GLY A 261 -3.33 -10.51 4.28
C GLY A 261 -2.12 -9.59 4.51
N GLU A 262 -2.16 -8.47 3.82
CA GLU A 262 -1.26 -7.32 3.98
C GLU A 262 0.20 -7.56 3.55
N ASP A 263 0.46 -8.53 2.67
CA ASP A 263 1.79 -8.71 2.08
C ASP A 263 2.09 -7.67 0.98
N TYR A 264 1.05 -7.18 0.28
CA TYR A 264 1.14 -6.19 -0.80
C TYR A 264 2.16 -6.55 -1.87
N GLU A 265 2.28 -7.85 -2.15
CA GLU A 265 2.98 -8.39 -3.30
C GLU A 265 2.01 -8.46 -4.50
N LEU A 266 2.53 -8.53 -5.73
CA LEU A 266 1.71 -8.72 -6.92
C LEU A 266 1.53 -10.21 -7.21
N CYS A 267 0.28 -10.63 -7.48
CA CYS A 267 -0.06 -11.90 -8.09
C CYS A 267 -0.47 -11.65 -9.54
N PHE A 268 0.18 -12.34 -10.48
CA PHE A 268 -0.04 -12.11 -11.90
C PHE A 268 0.13 -13.40 -12.73
N THR A 269 -0.44 -13.37 -13.93
CA THR A 269 -0.37 -14.49 -14.88
C THR A 269 0.19 -14.07 -16.22
#